data_32a63087b82b930407064856fbe0444a
#
_entry.id   32a63087b82b930407064856fbe0444a
#
_cell.length_a   1.000
_cell.length_b   1.000
_cell.length_c   1.000
_cell.angle_alpha   90.00
_cell.angle_beta   90.00
_cell.angle_gamma   90.00
#
_symmetry.space_group_name_H-M   'P 1'
#
loop_
_entity.id
_entity.type
_entity.pdbx_description
1 polymer ?
#
loop_
_entity_poly.entity_id
_entity_poly.type
_entity_poly.pdbx_seq_one_letter_code
_entity_poly.pdbx_strand_id
1 'polypeptide(L)'
;MRKSGVLLSVSSLPSKYGIGCFDEAAYKFVDDLVEAKQTYWQILPLGITGYGDSPYQSFSTFAGNPYFISLDEFVKCGYLKEEDLPEADINSDYVDYSYLYENRYALLKKAYENSHITDNEDFKAYCKDNAWWLEDYALFMAIKASYDNQSWENLPLELRLRNDAFLTEKRNELSDDINYHKFLQYYVWKQWYALKDYANSKGVEIIGDIPIYVAYDSSDVWGQPELFQLDPEVKPTAVAGVPPDGFSADGQLWGNPLYDWKKHKETGYAWWIQRIAYCKKAYDVVRIDHFRGFDEYFSIPYGDTTARNGHWEKGPGYDLFKTVEESLGKLNVIAEDLGYLTDTVKQMVADCGYPGMKVFEFAFDSRDSSGTSNYLPHNYTENSVVYTGTHDNETMFGWLKNILPEERQMLKDYLHYDGDDDTVLVDMSIDCIMASVSDKCIVPMQDYLKLDNIARMNKPNTLGNNWMWRLDKNAFNDSLKERMRNITVKTNRI
;
A
#
# COMPACT_ATOMS: atom_id res chain seq x y z
N MET A 1 17.12 -10.12 -16.12
CA MET A 1 16.03 -10.72 -16.94
C MET A 1 14.80 -9.85 -16.75
N ARG A 2 14.22 -9.36 -17.83
CA ARG A 2 13.04 -8.49 -17.74
C ARG A 2 11.81 -9.30 -17.36
N LYS A 3 10.99 -8.78 -16.46
CA LYS A 3 9.78 -9.44 -15.95
C LYS A 3 8.58 -8.50 -16.05
N SER A 4 7.38 -9.04 -16.00
CA SER A 4 6.13 -8.26 -15.97
C SER A 4 5.19 -8.71 -14.86
N GLY A 5 4.26 -7.85 -14.50
CA GLY A 5 3.27 -8.11 -13.47
C GLY A 5 2.04 -7.22 -13.55
N VAL A 6 1.13 -7.46 -12.63
CA VAL A 6 -0.14 -6.74 -12.51
C VAL A 6 -0.20 -6.02 -11.18
N LEU A 7 -0.66 -4.77 -11.20
CA LEU A 7 -1.07 -4.03 -10.00
C LEU A 7 -2.56 -4.29 -9.77
N LEU A 8 -2.87 -4.92 -8.64
CA LEU A 8 -4.25 -5.11 -8.14
C LEU A 8 -4.23 -5.19 -6.62
N SER A 9 -4.98 -4.28 -5.96
CA SER A 9 -5.17 -4.34 -4.51
C SER A 9 -5.84 -5.64 -4.09
N VAL A 10 -5.49 -6.17 -2.91
CA VAL A 10 -6.21 -7.29 -2.30
C VAL A 10 -7.69 -6.96 -2.12
N SER A 11 -8.01 -5.73 -1.69
CA SER A 11 -9.40 -5.27 -1.53
C SER A 11 -10.23 -5.35 -2.82
N SER A 12 -9.56 -5.28 -3.98
CA SER A 12 -10.21 -5.32 -5.30
C SER A 12 -10.48 -6.74 -5.83
N LEU A 13 -10.00 -7.79 -5.15
CA LEU A 13 -10.28 -9.17 -5.58
C LEU A 13 -11.79 -9.46 -5.56
N PRO A 14 -12.28 -10.34 -6.46
CA PRO A 14 -13.70 -10.66 -6.59
C PRO A 14 -14.18 -11.70 -5.55
N SER A 15 -13.81 -11.51 -4.29
CA SER A 15 -14.25 -12.35 -3.17
C SER A 15 -15.73 -12.12 -2.85
N LYS A 16 -16.38 -13.10 -2.21
CA LYS A 16 -17.84 -13.17 -2.07
C LYS A 16 -18.46 -12.09 -1.17
N TYR A 17 -17.75 -11.63 -0.12
CA TYR A 17 -18.37 -10.93 1.01
C TYR A 17 -18.00 -9.45 1.08
N GLY A 18 -18.15 -8.73 -0.03
CA GLY A 18 -18.11 -7.27 -0.08
C GLY A 18 -16.72 -6.64 -0.21
N ILE A 19 -15.65 -7.41 -0.05
CA ILE A 19 -14.26 -6.97 -0.20
C ILE A 19 -13.37 -8.16 -0.58
N GLY A 20 -12.29 -7.92 -1.30
CA GLY A 20 -11.26 -8.93 -1.56
C GLY A 20 -10.65 -9.49 -0.28
N CYS A 21 -10.44 -10.80 -0.24
CA CYS A 21 -9.95 -11.54 0.92
C CYS A 21 -8.86 -12.53 0.52
N PHE A 22 -8.19 -13.14 1.51
CA PHE A 22 -7.25 -14.25 1.30
C PHE A 22 -7.98 -15.59 1.13
N ASP A 23 -8.93 -15.61 0.21
CA ASP A 23 -9.84 -16.74 -0.08
C ASP A 23 -9.56 -17.35 -1.46
N GLU A 24 -10.45 -18.22 -1.93
CA GLU A 24 -10.35 -18.89 -3.23
C GLU A 24 -10.13 -17.93 -4.39
N ALA A 25 -10.72 -16.72 -4.34
CA ALA A 25 -10.55 -15.71 -5.41
C ALA A 25 -9.11 -15.22 -5.49
N ALA A 26 -8.41 -15.08 -4.35
CA ALA A 26 -7.00 -14.70 -4.33
C ALA A 26 -6.09 -15.80 -4.90
N TYR A 27 -6.32 -17.05 -4.54
CA TYR A 27 -5.57 -18.20 -5.08
C TYR A 27 -5.81 -18.35 -6.59
N LYS A 28 -7.07 -18.21 -7.03
CA LYS A 28 -7.41 -18.21 -8.46
C LYS A 28 -6.72 -17.07 -9.21
N PHE A 29 -6.65 -15.86 -8.63
CA PHE A 29 -5.95 -14.74 -9.26
C PHE A 29 -4.47 -15.05 -9.48
N VAL A 30 -3.81 -15.71 -8.54
CA VAL A 30 -2.43 -16.20 -8.70
C VAL A 30 -2.34 -17.19 -9.88
N ASP A 31 -3.26 -18.16 -9.98
CA ASP A 31 -3.26 -19.12 -11.08
C ASP A 31 -3.49 -18.42 -12.42
N ASP A 32 -4.39 -17.44 -12.50
CA ASP A 32 -4.65 -16.64 -13.70
C ASP A 32 -3.42 -15.82 -14.11
N LEU A 33 -2.65 -15.27 -13.15
CA LEU A 33 -1.37 -14.61 -13.42
C LEU A 33 -0.35 -15.56 -14.05
N VAL A 34 -0.24 -16.78 -13.52
CA VAL A 34 0.67 -17.81 -14.07
C VAL A 34 0.27 -18.18 -15.51
N GLU A 35 -1.01 -18.36 -15.78
CA GLU A 35 -1.53 -18.63 -17.12
C GLU A 35 -1.23 -17.47 -18.07
N ALA A 36 -1.31 -16.22 -17.59
CA ALA A 36 -0.96 -15.00 -18.32
C ALA A 36 0.56 -14.74 -18.42
N LYS A 37 1.41 -15.63 -17.88
CA LYS A 37 2.87 -15.47 -17.82
C LYS A 37 3.34 -14.24 -17.04
N GLN A 38 2.55 -13.77 -16.07
CA GLN A 38 2.96 -12.71 -15.18
C GLN A 38 3.76 -13.28 -14.00
N THR A 39 4.82 -12.57 -13.61
CA THR A 39 5.73 -13.00 -12.53
C THR A 39 5.66 -12.10 -11.30
N TYR A 40 4.93 -10.97 -11.38
CA TYR A 40 4.69 -10.09 -10.26
C TYR A 40 3.19 -9.86 -10.03
N TRP A 41 2.82 -9.86 -8.77
CA TRP A 41 1.58 -9.27 -8.29
C TRP A 41 1.92 -8.11 -7.36
N GLN A 42 1.70 -6.89 -7.82
CA GLN A 42 1.85 -5.71 -6.96
C GLN A 42 0.53 -5.43 -6.26
N ILE A 43 0.61 -5.26 -4.94
CA ILE A 43 -0.53 -4.94 -4.08
C ILE A 43 -0.35 -3.56 -3.45
N LEU A 44 -1.43 -3.03 -2.85
CA LEU A 44 -1.40 -1.86 -1.99
C LEU A 44 -1.11 -2.27 -0.54
N PRO A 45 -0.82 -1.32 0.38
CA PRO A 45 -0.54 -1.65 1.77
C PRO A 45 -1.63 -2.53 2.39
N LEU A 46 -1.22 -3.55 3.16
CA LEU A 46 -2.14 -4.48 3.82
C LEU A 46 -2.66 -3.96 5.17
N GLY A 47 -2.31 -2.74 5.56
CA GLY A 47 -2.66 -2.16 6.85
C GLY A 47 -4.15 -1.93 7.05
N ILE A 48 -4.53 -1.79 8.32
CA ILE A 48 -5.91 -1.51 8.72
C ILE A 48 -6.28 -0.10 8.25
N THR A 49 -7.40 0.03 7.57
CA THR A 49 -7.93 1.32 7.14
C THR A 49 -8.71 2.01 8.25
N GLY A 50 -8.53 3.33 8.37
CA GLY A 50 -9.30 4.18 9.27
C GLY A 50 -10.25 5.10 8.50
N TYR A 51 -10.48 6.31 9.03
CA TYR A 51 -11.30 7.33 8.36
C TYR A 51 -10.73 7.67 6.97
N GLY A 52 -11.58 7.62 5.95
CA GLY A 52 -11.20 7.84 4.55
C GLY A 52 -10.70 6.59 3.82
N ASP A 53 -10.71 5.43 4.48
CA ASP A 53 -10.45 4.09 3.91
C ASP A 53 -9.10 3.91 3.22
N SER A 54 -8.17 4.87 3.40
CA SER A 54 -6.85 4.83 2.80
C SER A 54 -5.96 3.77 3.44
N PRO A 55 -5.39 2.82 2.67
CA PRO A 55 -4.45 1.85 3.20
C PRO A 55 -3.09 2.48 3.60
N TYR A 56 -2.85 3.75 3.24
CA TYR A 56 -1.65 4.51 3.62
C TYR A 56 -1.78 5.21 4.98
N GLN A 57 -2.98 5.21 5.59
CA GLN A 57 -3.27 5.79 6.90
C GLN A 57 -3.72 4.67 7.85
N SER A 58 -2.77 3.83 8.28
CA SER A 58 -3.06 2.66 9.11
C SER A 58 -2.83 2.93 10.59
N PHE A 59 -3.60 2.24 11.44
CA PHE A 59 -3.41 2.24 12.91
C PHE A 59 -2.13 1.52 13.36
N SER A 60 -1.44 0.84 12.49
CA SER A 60 -0.12 0.24 12.73
C SER A 60 0.59 -0.08 11.41
N THR A 61 1.91 0.12 11.38
CA THR A 61 2.75 -0.30 10.25
C THR A 61 2.99 -1.81 10.18
N PHE A 62 2.65 -2.55 11.26
CA PHE A 62 2.87 -3.99 11.38
C PHE A 62 1.58 -4.81 11.32
N ALA A 63 0.43 -4.19 11.60
CA ALA A 63 -0.85 -4.89 11.63
C ALA A 63 -1.48 -4.97 10.23
N GLY A 64 -1.97 -6.16 9.89
CA GLY A 64 -2.75 -6.37 8.67
C GLY A 64 -4.24 -6.12 8.87
N ASN A 65 -4.95 -5.83 7.77
CA ASN A 65 -6.36 -5.49 7.78
C ASN A 65 -7.25 -6.73 8.00
N PRO A 66 -8.04 -6.78 9.09
CA PRO A 66 -8.92 -7.90 9.37
C PRO A 66 -10.02 -8.12 8.31
N TYR A 67 -10.31 -7.12 7.48
CA TYR A 67 -11.24 -7.29 6.36
C TYR A 67 -10.77 -8.34 5.35
N PHE A 68 -9.46 -8.57 5.26
CA PHE A 68 -8.88 -9.55 4.32
C PHE A 68 -8.94 -11.01 4.81
N ILE A 69 -9.37 -11.25 6.06
CA ILE A 69 -9.57 -12.60 6.58
C ILE A 69 -10.67 -13.32 5.79
N SER A 70 -10.40 -14.51 5.30
CA SER A 70 -11.42 -15.38 4.68
C SER A 70 -12.40 -15.88 5.73
N LEU A 71 -13.70 -15.55 5.58
CA LEU A 71 -14.76 -16.07 6.44
C LEU A 71 -15.04 -17.56 6.17
N ASP A 72 -14.88 -18.00 4.93
CA ASP A 72 -15.04 -19.43 4.56
C ASP A 72 -14.06 -20.31 5.36
N GLU A 73 -12.87 -19.79 5.69
CA GLU A 73 -11.92 -20.52 6.53
C GLU A 73 -12.41 -20.66 7.97
N PHE A 74 -13.10 -19.64 8.51
CA PHE A 74 -13.71 -19.74 9.83
C PHE A 74 -14.89 -20.73 9.88
N VAL A 75 -15.61 -20.89 8.77
CA VAL A 75 -16.62 -21.96 8.65
C VAL A 75 -15.95 -23.34 8.66
N LYS A 76 -14.88 -23.54 7.91
CA LYS A 76 -14.10 -24.80 7.90
C LYS A 76 -13.52 -25.13 9.28
N CYS A 77 -13.08 -24.11 10.04
CA CYS A 77 -12.61 -24.29 11.43
C CYS A 77 -13.75 -24.52 12.44
N GLY A 78 -15.02 -24.36 12.04
CA GLY A 78 -16.18 -24.46 12.93
C GLY A 78 -16.38 -23.25 13.86
N TYR A 79 -15.73 -22.11 13.57
CA TYR A 79 -15.88 -20.87 14.34
C TYR A 79 -17.09 -20.06 13.89
N LEU A 80 -17.49 -20.22 12.64
CA LEU A 80 -18.74 -19.70 12.06
C LEU A 80 -19.52 -20.84 11.41
N LYS A 81 -20.81 -20.63 11.19
CA LYS A 81 -21.66 -21.49 10.38
C LYS A 81 -21.93 -20.81 9.05
N GLU A 82 -22.31 -21.58 8.03
CA GLU A 82 -22.71 -21.01 6.72
C GLU A 82 -23.89 -20.02 6.85
N GLU A 83 -24.81 -20.26 7.78
CA GLU A 83 -25.95 -19.37 8.07
C GLU A 83 -25.55 -18.01 8.69
N ASP A 84 -24.32 -17.89 9.19
CA ASP A 84 -23.78 -16.64 9.74
C ASP A 84 -23.22 -15.73 8.65
N LEU A 85 -22.90 -16.28 7.48
CA LEU A 85 -22.24 -15.54 6.42
C LEU A 85 -23.21 -14.58 5.73
N PRO A 86 -22.73 -13.41 5.28
CA PRO A 86 -23.56 -12.53 4.46
C PRO A 86 -23.89 -13.15 3.12
N GLU A 87 -24.83 -12.55 2.39
CA GLU A 87 -25.15 -12.95 1.04
C GLU A 87 -23.89 -12.91 0.14
N ALA A 88 -23.70 -13.95 -0.65
CA ALA A 88 -22.58 -14.00 -1.58
C ALA A 88 -22.73 -12.95 -2.69
N ASP A 89 -21.58 -12.46 -3.18
CA ASP A 89 -21.49 -11.43 -4.23
C ASP A 89 -22.10 -10.05 -3.84
N ILE A 90 -22.27 -9.81 -2.54
CA ILE A 90 -22.70 -8.47 -2.06
C ILE A 90 -21.69 -7.40 -2.49
N ASN A 91 -22.19 -6.29 -3.03
CA ASN A 91 -21.38 -5.19 -3.54
C ASN A 91 -20.24 -5.68 -4.45
N SER A 92 -20.58 -6.40 -5.52
CA SER A 92 -19.59 -7.01 -6.44
C SER A 92 -18.73 -5.96 -7.17
N ASP A 93 -19.25 -4.75 -7.39
CA ASP A 93 -18.61 -3.72 -8.21
C ASP A 93 -17.71 -2.79 -7.40
N TYR A 94 -17.95 -2.67 -6.08
CA TYR A 94 -17.22 -1.77 -5.18
C TYR A 94 -17.21 -2.28 -3.75
N VAL A 95 -16.26 -1.78 -2.96
CA VAL A 95 -16.21 -2.00 -1.51
C VAL A 95 -17.09 -0.99 -0.81
N ASP A 96 -18.08 -1.45 -0.07
CA ASP A 96 -18.86 -0.63 0.87
C ASP A 96 -18.24 -0.72 2.27
N TYR A 97 -17.36 0.22 2.59
CA TYR A 97 -16.66 0.23 3.87
C TYR A 97 -17.61 0.48 5.05
N SER A 98 -18.71 1.23 4.86
CA SER A 98 -19.71 1.44 5.92
C SER A 98 -20.39 0.11 6.28
N TYR A 99 -20.80 -0.66 5.26
CA TYR A 99 -21.36 -1.99 5.47
C TYR A 99 -20.37 -2.93 6.17
N LEU A 100 -19.10 -2.92 5.77
CA LEU A 100 -18.06 -3.75 6.38
C LEU A 100 -17.83 -3.36 7.84
N TYR A 101 -17.78 -2.07 8.15
CA TYR A 101 -17.61 -1.58 9.51
C TYR A 101 -18.75 -2.05 10.43
N GLU A 102 -19.98 -1.97 9.97
CA GLU A 102 -21.16 -2.37 10.74
C GLU A 102 -21.30 -3.89 10.91
N ASN A 103 -20.91 -4.68 9.90
CA ASN A 103 -21.25 -6.11 9.85
C ASN A 103 -20.03 -7.04 10.00
N ARG A 104 -18.87 -6.70 9.43
CA ARG A 104 -17.72 -7.62 9.37
C ARG A 104 -17.12 -7.89 10.74
N TYR A 105 -16.96 -6.85 11.55
CA TYR A 105 -16.37 -7.00 12.88
C TYR A 105 -17.23 -7.82 13.84
N ALA A 106 -18.57 -7.79 13.69
CA ALA A 106 -19.47 -8.64 14.46
C ALA A 106 -19.24 -10.13 14.18
N LEU A 107 -19.04 -10.49 12.90
CA LEU A 107 -18.71 -11.88 12.50
C LEU A 107 -17.34 -12.30 13.01
N LEU A 108 -16.34 -11.42 12.92
CA LEU A 108 -15.00 -11.70 13.42
C LEU A 108 -14.99 -11.88 14.94
N LYS A 109 -15.78 -11.08 15.69
CA LYS A 109 -15.91 -11.25 17.14
C LYS A 109 -16.60 -12.58 17.49
N LYS A 110 -17.66 -12.94 16.77
CA LYS A 110 -18.31 -14.24 16.93
C LYS A 110 -17.37 -15.42 16.67
N ALA A 111 -16.54 -15.31 15.61
CA ALA A 111 -15.52 -16.32 15.32
C ALA A 111 -14.49 -16.44 16.45
N TYR A 112 -14.04 -15.32 17.00
CA TYR A 112 -13.13 -15.28 18.14
C TYR A 112 -13.74 -16.01 19.35
N GLU A 113 -14.96 -15.65 19.74
CA GLU A 113 -15.66 -16.25 20.89
C GLU A 113 -15.81 -17.77 20.77
N ASN A 114 -16.09 -18.26 19.56
CA ASN A 114 -16.23 -19.70 19.29
C ASN A 114 -14.90 -20.45 19.16
N SER A 115 -13.79 -19.74 18.95
CA SER A 115 -12.50 -20.35 18.63
C SER A 115 -11.75 -20.94 19.81
N HIS A 116 -12.01 -20.44 21.02
CA HIS A 116 -11.22 -20.75 22.23
C HIS A 116 -9.71 -20.62 21.97
N ILE A 117 -9.31 -19.60 21.17
CA ILE A 117 -7.97 -19.48 20.58
C ILE A 117 -6.85 -19.39 21.64
N THR A 118 -7.16 -18.93 22.85
CA THR A 118 -6.17 -18.79 23.92
C THR A 118 -5.58 -20.14 24.39
N ASP A 119 -6.23 -21.24 24.06
CA ASP A 119 -5.73 -22.59 24.32
C ASP A 119 -4.83 -23.14 23.20
N ASN A 120 -4.79 -22.47 22.05
CA ASN A 120 -4.07 -22.91 20.85
C ASN A 120 -2.57 -22.58 20.96
N GLU A 121 -1.71 -23.59 20.82
CA GLU A 121 -0.25 -23.44 20.97
C GLU A 121 0.38 -22.62 19.83
N ASP A 122 -0.11 -22.73 18.58
CA ASP A 122 0.38 -21.95 17.45
C ASP A 122 0.06 -20.45 17.66
N PHE A 123 -1.12 -20.15 18.20
CA PHE A 123 -1.48 -18.78 18.56
C PHE A 123 -0.57 -18.22 19.67
N LYS A 124 -0.30 -19.00 20.70
CA LYS A 124 0.62 -18.59 21.79
C LYS A 124 2.03 -18.34 21.25
N ALA A 125 2.52 -19.21 20.37
CA ALA A 125 3.80 -19.03 19.72
C ALA A 125 3.82 -17.76 18.87
N TYR A 126 2.79 -17.53 18.04
CA TYR A 126 2.64 -16.31 17.27
C TYR A 126 2.66 -15.04 18.14
N CYS A 127 1.90 -15.02 19.24
CA CYS A 127 1.87 -13.89 20.16
C CYS A 127 3.26 -13.63 20.79
N LYS A 128 3.97 -14.69 21.17
CA LYS A 128 5.32 -14.58 21.72
C LYS A 128 6.32 -14.02 20.70
N ASP A 129 6.30 -14.53 19.49
CA ASP A 129 7.25 -14.14 18.43
C ASP A 129 7.03 -12.71 17.93
N ASN A 130 5.79 -12.21 18.06
CA ASN A 130 5.39 -10.87 17.63
C ASN A 130 5.16 -9.90 18.80
N ALA A 131 5.47 -10.27 20.04
CA ALA A 131 5.17 -9.49 21.25
C ALA A 131 5.72 -8.05 21.16
N TRP A 132 6.84 -7.83 20.47
CA TRP A 132 7.55 -6.56 20.34
C TRP A 132 6.73 -5.43 19.66
N TRP A 133 5.68 -5.78 18.89
CA TRP A 133 4.73 -4.83 18.32
C TRP A 133 3.27 -5.15 18.67
N LEU A 134 2.94 -6.45 18.75
CA LEU A 134 1.57 -6.95 18.88
C LEU A 134 0.95 -6.59 20.25
N GLU A 135 1.74 -6.55 21.31
CA GLU A 135 1.26 -6.21 22.66
C GLU A 135 0.76 -4.76 22.72
N ASP A 136 1.55 -3.82 22.20
CA ASP A 136 1.17 -2.40 22.18
C ASP A 136 0.05 -2.14 21.17
N TYR A 137 0.07 -2.78 20.01
CA TYR A 137 -1.01 -2.68 19.03
C TYR A 137 -2.35 -3.18 19.60
N ALA A 138 -2.37 -4.38 20.18
CA ALA A 138 -3.61 -4.96 20.67
C ALA A 138 -4.19 -4.16 21.86
N LEU A 139 -3.33 -3.68 22.75
CA LEU A 139 -3.72 -2.77 23.84
C LEU A 139 -4.26 -1.43 23.30
N PHE A 140 -3.56 -0.83 22.32
CA PHE A 140 -3.99 0.41 21.66
C PHE A 140 -5.39 0.28 21.05
N MET A 141 -5.63 -0.79 20.30
CA MET A 141 -6.94 -1.03 19.67
C MET A 141 -8.04 -1.31 20.70
N ALA A 142 -7.74 -2.07 21.74
CA ALA A 142 -8.70 -2.33 22.82
C ALA A 142 -9.05 -1.05 23.59
N ILE A 143 -8.07 -0.19 23.89
CA ILE A 143 -8.31 1.12 24.48
C ILE A 143 -9.17 1.98 23.55
N LYS A 144 -8.83 2.10 22.27
CA LYS A 144 -9.64 2.87 21.30
C LYS A 144 -11.09 2.41 21.28
N ALA A 145 -11.32 1.10 21.22
CA ALA A 145 -12.67 0.53 21.23
C ALA A 145 -13.43 0.89 22.51
N SER A 146 -12.78 0.93 23.68
CA SER A 146 -13.38 1.33 24.95
C SER A 146 -13.69 2.83 25.07
N TYR A 147 -13.21 3.65 24.12
CA TYR A 147 -13.44 5.09 24.00
C TYR A 147 -14.08 5.45 22.65
N ASP A 148 -15.04 4.65 22.18
CA ASP A 148 -15.82 4.89 20.94
C ASP A 148 -14.97 5.10 19.68
N ASN A 149 -13.80 4.43 19.58
CA ASN A 149 -12.84 4.50 18.49
C ASN A 149 -12.33 5.92 18.16
N GLN A 150 -12.43 6.87 19.09
CA GLN A 150 -11.86 8.21 18.88
C GLN A 150 -10.33 8.15 18.71
N SER A 151 -9.76 9.20 18.09
CA SER A 151 -8.31 9.35 18.00
C SER A 151 -7.67 9.39 19.38
N TRP A 152 -6.49 8.73 19.53
CA TRP A 152 -5.80 8.65 20.81
C TRP A 152 -5.40 10.01 21.39
N GLU A 153 -5.28 11.05 20.56
CA GLU A 153 -5.05 12.42 21.03
C GLU A 153 -6.16 12.96 21.94
N ASN A 154 -7.35 12.39 21.85
CA ASN A 154 -8.51 12.75 22.67
C ASN A 154 -8.68 11.89 23.92
N LEU A 155 -7.81 10.89 24.12
CA LEU A 155 -7.81 10.07 25.31
C LEU A 155 -7.31 10.84 26.54
N PRO A 156 -7.63 10.37 27.76
CA PRO A 156 -7.05 10.90 29.01
C PRO A 156 -5.51 11.00 28.93
N LEU A 157 -4.97 12.05 29.53
CA LEU A 157 -3.53 12.36 29.44
C LEU A 157 -2.66 11.18 29.93
N GLU A 158 -3.11 10.48 30.96
CA GLU A 158 -2.42 9.31 31.52
C GLU A 158 -2.25 8.19 30.51
N LEU A 159 -3.26 7.98 29.62
CA LEU A 159 -3.18 6.99 28.54
C LEU A 159 -2.33 7.52 27.40
N ARG A 160 -2.44 8.81 27.09
CA ARG A 160 -1.62 9.45 26.04
C ARG A 160 -0.14 9.38 26.38
N LEU A 161 0.22 9.67 27.64
CA LEU A 161 1.59 9.61 28.17
C LEU A 161 2.03 8.20 28.59
N ARG A 162 1.20 7.18 28.35
CA ARG A 162 1.49 5.77 28.64
C ARG A 162 1.87 5.53 30.11
N ASN A 163 1.14 6.11 31.06
CA ASN A 163 1.39 5.92 32.48
C ASN A 163 1.27 4.43 32.86
N ASP A 164 2.33 3.83 33.40
CA ASP A 164 2.43 2.39 33.66
C ASP A 164 1.30 1.85 34.53
N ALA A 165 0.87 2.59 35.57
CA ALA A 165 -0.22 2.16 36.43
C ALA A 165 -1.55 2.08 35.68
N PHE A 166 -1.87 3.12 34.88
CA PHE A 166 -3.05 3.14 34.03
C PHE A 166 -3.02 2.06 32.95
N LEU A 167 -1.87 1.86 32.31
CA LEU A 167 -1.75 0.80 31.30
C LEU A 167 -1.89 -0.59 31.93
N THR A 168 -1.40 -0.79 33.14
CA THR A 168 -1.58 -2.07 33.84
C THR A 168 -3.05 -2.31 34.19
N GLU A 169 -3.77 -1.29 34.65
CA GLU A 169 -5.21 -1.37 34.88
C GLU A 169 -5.96 -1.72 33.59
N LYS A 170 -5.69 -1.01 32.48
CA LYS A 170 -6.32 -1.25 31.19
C LYS A 170 -6.01 -2.63 30.62
N ARG A 171 -4.78 -3.15 30.77
CA ARG A 171 -4.44 -4.52 30.35
C ARG A 171 -5.28 -5.56 31.09
N ASN A 172 -5.55 -5.36 32.36
CA ASN A 172 -6.39 -6.28 33.18
C ASN A 172 -7.88 -6.15 32.76
N GLU A 173 -8.37 -4.91 32.67
CA GLU A 173 -9.76 -4.61 32.32
C GLU A 173 -10.13 -5.13 30.92
N LEU A 174 -9.26 -4.92 29.91
CA LEU A 174 -9.50 -5.18 28.49
C LEU A 174 -8.83 -6.46 28.00
N SER A 175 -8.51 -7.40 28.90
CA SER A 175 -7.71 -8.59 28.54
C SER A 175 -8.35 -9.45 27.44
N ASP A 176 -9.68 -9.56 27.39
CA ASP A 176 -10.39 -10.29 26.35
C ASP A 176 -10.36 -9.56 25.01
N ASP A 177 -10.54 -8.24 25.01
CA ASP A 177 -10.47 -7.43 23.78
C ASP A 177 -9.03 -7.39 23.21
N ILE A 178 -8.02 -7.36 24.09
CA ILE A 178 -6.61 -7.50 23.67
C ILE A 178 -6.41 -8.86 22.98
N ASN A 179 -6.92 -9.95 23.53
CA ASN A 179 -6.82 -11.26 22.91
C ASN A 179 -7.61 -11.34 21.58
N TYR A 180 -8.75 -10.65 21.48
CA TYR A 180 -9.48 -10.52 20.22
C TYR A 180 -8.64 -9.83 19.13
N HIS A 181 -7.99 -8.71 19.42
CA HIS A 181 -7.12 -8.05 18.44
C HIS A 181 -5.90 -8.90 18.06
N LYS A 182 -5.32 -9.66 19.01
CA LYS A 182 -4.26 -10.63 18.71
C LYS A 182 -4.75 -11.77 17.81
N PHE A 183 -5.97 -12.29 18.08
CA PHE A 183 -6.62 -13.30 17.24
C PHE A 183 -6.79 -12.82 15.80
N LEU A 184 -7.25 -11.58 15.58
CA LEU A 184 -7.38 -11.01 14.25
C LEU A 184 -6.03 -11.00 13.53
N GLN A 185 -4.98 -10.50 14.18
CA GLN A 185 -3.65 -10.43 13.58
C GLN A 185 -3.04 -11.80 13.32
N TYR A 186 -3.29 -12.78 14.18
CA TYR A 186 -2.87 -14.16 13.95
C TYR A 186 -3.46 -14.70 12.64
N TYR A 187 -4.76 -14.52 12.41
CA TYR A 187 -5.42 -15.04 11.20
C TYR A 187 -5.08 -14.24 9.94
N VAL A 188 -4.96 -12.92 10.02
CA VAL A 188 -4.50 -12.10 8.88
C VAL A 188 -3.15 -12.61 8.39
N TRP A 189 -2.16 -12.71 9.25
CA TRP A 189 -0.81 -13.09 8.85
C TRP A 189 -0.68 -14.57 8.52
N LYS A 190 -1.41 -15.45 9.19
CA LYS A 190 -1.46 -16.87 8.84
C LYS A 190 -1.98 -17.09 7.42
N GLN A 191 -3.09 -16.46 7.07
CA GLN A 191 -3.69 -16.59 5.73
C GLN A 191 -2.86 -15.88 4.66
N TRP A 192 -2.32 -14.69 4.97
CA TRP A 192 -1.44 -13.98 4.06
C TRP A 192 -0.19 -14.78 3.70
N TYR A 193 0.50 -15.31 4.69
CA TYR A 193 1.72 -16.09 4.41
C TYR A 193 1.41 -17.36 3.62
N ALA A 194 0.30 -18.02 3.88
CA ALA A 194 -0.13 -19.17 3.09
C ALA A 194 -0.38 -18.80 1.61
N LEU A 195 -1.04 -17.65 1.35
CA LEU A 195 -1.25 -17.14 0.00
C LEU A 195 0.06 -16.74 -0.68
N LYS A 196 0.94 -16.04 0.04
CA LYS A 196 2.27 -15.65 -0.48
C LYS A 196 3.11 -16.86 -0.83
N ASP A 197 3.17 -17.86 0.05
CA ASP A 197 3.91 -19.10 -0.21
C ASP A 197 3.35 -19.84 -1.42
N TYR A 198 2.01 -19.84 -1.58
CA TYR A 198 1.37 -20.38 -2.78
C TYR A 198 1.80 -19.61 -4.04
N ALA A 199 1.73 -18.28 -4.04
CA ALA A 199 2.16 -17.45 -5.17
C ALA A 199 3.63 -17.72 -5.53
N ASN A 200 4.52 -17.75 -4.53
CA ASN A 200 5.94 -18.04 -4.73
C ASN A 200 6.17 -19.46 -5.27
N SER A 201 5.41 -20.47 -4.81
CA SER A 201 5.49 -21.85 -5.32
C SER A 201 5.13 -21.95 -6.80
N LYS A 202 4.33 -21.00 -7.31
CA LYS A 202 3.93 -20.87 -8.72
C LYS A 202 4.84 -19.94 -9.54
N GLY A 203 5.86 -19.34 -8.92
CA GLY A 203 6.79 -18.40 -9.56
C GLY A 203 6.28 -16.97 -9.65
N VAL A 204 5.24 -16.61 -8.89
CA VAL A 204 4.74 -15.24 -8.76
C VAL A 204 5.31 -14.62 -7.48
N GLU A 205 6.04 -13.51 -7.64
CA GLU A 205 6.59 -12.70 -6.55
C GLU A 205 5.61 -11.56 -6.18
N ILE A 206 5.49 -11.29 -4.89
CA ILE A 206 4.62 -10.21 -4.38
C ILE A 206 5.43 -8.92 -4.24
N ILE A 207 4.98 -7.86 -4.90
CA ILE A 207 5.44 -6.49 -4.64
C ILE A 207 4.48 -5.85 -3.64
N GLY A 208 4.94 -5.66 -2.40
CA GLY A 208 4.21 -4.92 -1.38
C GLY A 208 4.48 -3.43 -1.48
N ASP A 209 3.66 -2.65 -0.79
CA ASP A 209 3.76 -1.19 -0.74
C ASP A 209 3.73 -0.70 0.70
N ILE A 210 4.59 0.27 1.04
CA ILE A 210 4.60 0.89 2.36
C ILE A 210 4.75 2.41 2.23
N PRO A 211 3.94 3.20 2.97
CA PRO A 211 4.15 4.63 3.06
C PRO A 211 5.43 4.93 3.85
N ILE A 212 6.14 6.00 3.50
CA ILE A 212 7.26 6.47 4.32
C ILE A 212 6.78 6.80 5.74
N TYR A 213 5.72 7.57 5.86
CA TYR A 213 5.20 8.01 7.15
C TYR A 213 4.18 7.02 7.74
N VAL A 214 3.94 7.14 9.04
CA VAL A 214 2.87 6.44 9.76
C VAL A 214 1.77 7.43 10.14
N ALA A 215 0.56 6.95 10.35
CA ALA A 215 -0.52 7.80 10.82
C ALA A 215 -0.27 8.29 12.24
N TYR A 216 -0.66 9.53 12.56
CA TYR A 216 -0.60 10.03 13.93
C TYR A 216 -1.45 9.16 14.87
N ASP A 217 -2.67 8.83 14.46
CA ASP A 217 -3.54 7.90 15.18
C ASP A 217 -3.13 6.44 14.94
N SER A 218 -1.96 6.06 15.48
CA SER A 218 -1.41 4.71 15.34
C SER A 218 -0.73 4.22 16.60
N SER A 219 -0.66 2.91 16.75
CA SER A 219 0.10 2.26 17.81
C SER A 219 1.61 2.52 17.71
N ASP A 220 2.10 2.83 16.51
CA ASP A 220 3.51 3.18 16.27
C ASP A 220 3.88 4.47 16.97
N VAL A 221 3.09 5.54 16.77
CA VAL A 221 3.33 6.86 17.40
C VAL A 221 3.02 6.80 18.88
N TRP A 222 1.90 6.19 19.27
CA TRP A 222 1.53 6.03 20.67
C TRP A 222 2.53 5.16 21.44
N GLY A 223 3.06 4.10 20.81
CA GLY A 223 3.98 3.14 21.43
C GLY A 223 5.39 3.67 21.64
N GLN A 224 5.87 4.50 20.70
CA GLN A 224 7.25 5.03 20.66
C GLN A 224 7.27 6.51 20.28
N PRO A 225 6.62 7.38 21.08
CA PRO A 225 6.46 8.81 20.75
C PRO A 225 7.79 9.55 20.59
N GLU A 226 8.87 9.07 21.24
CA GLU A 226 10.21 9.65 21.15
C GLU A 226 10.87 9.53 19.76
N LEU A 227 10.31 8.71 18.88
CA LEU A 227 10.78 8.57 17.50
C LEU A 227 10.21 9.62 16.55
N PHE A 228 9.31 10.46 17.05
CA PHE A 228 8.58 11.45 16.25
C PHE A 228 8.77 12.87 16.81
N GLN A 229 8.57 13.88 15.96
CA GLN A 229 8.63 15.28 16.35
C GLN A 229 7.34 15.69 17.08
N LEU A 230 7.26 15.36 18.36
CA LEU A 230 6.12 15.65 19.22
C LEU A 230 6.51 16.62 20.35
N ASP A 231 5.53 17.36 20.86
CA ASP A 231 5.67 18.19 22.05
C ASP A 231 5.54 17.35 23.35
N PRO A 232 5.73 17.93 24.53
CA PRO A 232 5.58 17.20 25.79
C PRO A 232 4.17 16.66 26.07
N GLU A 233 3.14 17.15 25.36
CA GLU A 233 1.77 16.63 25.42
C GLU A 233 1.50 15.58 24.33
N VAL A 234 2.56 15.14 23.65
CA VAL A 234 2.59 14.16 22.56
C VAL A 234 1.78 14.58 21.31
N LYS A 235 1.64 15.89 21.09
CA LYS A 235 1.07 16.44 19.85
C LYS A 235 2.18 16.69 18.82
N PRO A 236 1.94 16.50 17.52
CA PRO A 236 2.91 16.84 16.50
C PRO A 236 3.33 18.31 16.61
N THR A 237 4.61 18.60 16.44
CA THR A 237 5.11 19.98 16.28
C THR A 237 5.04 20.42 14.82
N ALA A 238 5.19 19.44 13.91
CA ALA A 238 5.04 19.60 12.48
C ALA A 238 4.55 18.29 11.85
N VAL A 239 3.99 18.37 10.66
CA VAL A 239 3.45 17.24 9.91
C VAL A 239 3.97 17.20 8.47
N ALA A 240 3.89 16.02 7.87
CA ALA A 240 4.35 15.77 6.50
C ALA A 240 3.38 16.29 5.44
N GLY A 241 3.93 16.57 4.28
CA GLY A 241 3.20 16.92 3.08
C GLY A 241 4.15 17.22 1.92
N VAL A 242 3.66 17.92 0.91
CA VAL A 242 4.45 18.43 -0.22
C VAL A 242 4.07 19.88 -0.51
N PRO A 243 5.01 20.70 -1.03
CA PRO A 243 4.75 22.10 -1.31
C PRO A 243 3.70 22.32 -2.39
N PRO A 244 3.15 23.54 -2.50
CA PRO A 244 2.41 23.96 -3.69
C PRO A 244 3.18 23.70 -4.98
N ASP A 245 2.48 23.16 -5.98
CA ASP A 245 3.02 22.87 -7.30
C ASP A 245 2.01 23.18 -8.43
N GLY A 246 2.31 22.75 -9.65
CA GLY A 246 1.43 22.94 -10.80
C GLY A 246 0.12 22.14 -10.73
N PHE A 247 0.00 21.16 -9.85
CA PHE A 247 -1.19 20.32 -9.66
C PHE A 247 -2.03 20.74 -8.44
N SER A 248 -1.38 21.31 -7.41
CA SER A 248 -2.04 21.77 -6.20
C SER A 248 -1.50 23.13 -5.75
N ALA A 249 -2.33 24.17 -5.87
CA ALA A 249 -1.96 25.54 -5.45
C ALA A 249 -1.76 25.69 -3.93
N ASP A 250 -2.30 24.76 -3.13
CA ASP A 250 -2.16 24.72 -1.66
C ASP A 250 -1.13 23.66 -1.20
N GLY A 251 -0.54 22.92 -2.13
CA GLY A 251 0.26 21.73 -1.83
C GLY A 251 -0.61 20.60 -1.29
N GLN A 252 0.02 19.61 -0.67
CA GLN A 252 -0.68 18.50 -0.01
C GLN A 252 -0.28 18.48 1.46
N LEU A 253 -1.26 18.49 2.34
CA LEU A 253 -1.07 18.34 3.79
C LEU A 253 -1.54 16.92 4.16
N TRP A 254 -0.60 16.03 4.51
CA TRP A 254 -0.91 14.63 4.79
C TRP A 254 -1.24 14.39 6.26
N GLY A 255 -0.77 15.25 7.17
CA GLY A 255 -1.09 15.17 8.59
C GLY A 255 -0.28 14.12 9.38
N ASN A 256 0.58 13.34 8.74
CA ASN A 256 1.46 12.38 9.39
C ASN A 256 2.53 13.10 10.22
N PRO A 257 2.84 12.65 11.46
CA PRO A 257 3.93 13.23 12.23
C PRO A 257 5.27 12.95 11.57
N LEU A 258 6.19 13.89 11.70
CA LEU A 258 7.56 13.76 11.18
C LEU A 258 8.42 12.93 12.13
N TYR A 259 9.37 12.18 11.58
CA TYR A 259 10.34 11.42 12.37
C TYR A 259 11.37 12.35 13.05
N ASP A 260 11.75 12.04 14.28
CA ASP A 260 12.97 12.56 14.89
C ASP A 260 14.17 11.74 14.38
N TRP A 261 14.71 12.17 13.22
CA TRP A 261 15.82 11.46 12.59
C TRP A 261 17.10 11.42 13.43
N LYS A 262 17.27 12.39 14.35
CA LYS A 262 18.37 12.37 15.31
C LYS A 262 18.21 11.19 16.28
N LYS A 263 17.00 11.03 16.82
CA LYS A 263 16.68 9.91 17.72
C LYS A 263 16.79 8.56 17.03
N HIS A 264 16.29 8.46 15.80
CA HIS A 264 16.46 7.26 14.99
C HIS A 264 17.94 6.90 14.79
N LYS A 265 18.80 7.88 14.50
CA LYS A 265 20.24 7.66 14.34
C LYS A 265 20.91 7.26 15.66
N GLU A 266 20.55 7.87 16.79
CA GLU A 266 21.05 7.53 18.13
C GLU A 266 20.76 6.05 18.49
N THR A 267 19.64 5.50 18.03
CA THR A 267 19.25 4.09 18.23
C THR A 267 19.76 3.17 17.13
N GLY A 268 20.61 3.64 16.22
CA GLY A 268 21.10 2.87 15.08
C GLY A 268 19.99 2.47 14.12
N TYR A 269 18.97 3.30 13.97
CA TYR A 269 17.79 3.06 13.13
C TYR A 269 17.03 1.76 13.44
N ALA A 270 17.05 1.31 14.70
CA ALA A 270 16.50 0.02 15.13
C ALA A 270 15.04 -0.18 14.68
N TRP A 271 14.19 0.85 14.79
CA TRP A 271 12.79 0.78 14.36
C TRP A 271 12.66 0.57 12.83
N TRP A 272 13.47 1.26 12.02
CA TRP A 272 13.47 1.08 10.57
C TRP A 272 14.02 -0.29 10.16
N ILE A 273 15.04 -0.80 10.85
CA ILE A 273 15.53 -2.17 10.65
C ILE A 273 14.41 -3.18 10.92
N GLN A 274 13.67 -3.03 12.02
CA GLN A 274 12.53 -3.89 12.34
C GLN A 274 11.43 -3.78 11.27
N ARG A 275 11.07 -2.56 10.84
CA ARG A 275 10.05 -2.32 9.82
C ARG A 275 10.42 -3.00 8.50
N ILE A 276 11.63 -2.80 8.01
CA ILE A 276 12.08 -3.41 6.75
C ILE A 276 12.22 -4.93 6.89
N ALA A 277 12.71 -5.44 8.02
CA ALA A 277 12.76 -6.87 8.27
C ALA A 277 11.38 -7.53 8.22
N TYR A 278 10.37 -6.86 8.80
CA TYR A 278 8.98 -7.30 8.74
C TYR A 278 8.43 -7.30 7.32
N CYS A 279 8.70 -6.23 6.56
CA CYS A 279 8.33 -6.14 5.14
C CYS A 279 8.99 -7.24 4.29
N LYS A 280 10.27 -7.55 4.52
CA LYS A 280 10.97 -8.66 3.83
C LYS A 280 10.33 -10.02 4.07
N LYS A 281 9.70 -10.22 5.24
CA LYS A 281 8.92 -11.44 5.52
C LYS A 281 7.58 -11.41 4.77
N ALA A 282 6.91 -10.25 4.79
CA ALA A 282 5.59 -10.09 4.21
C ALA A 282 5.59 -10.08 2.67
N TYR A 283 6.65 -9.58 2.03
CA TYR A 283 6.73 -9.35 0.58
C TYR A 283 8.04 -9.85 0.00
N ASP A 284 8.09 -10.05 -1.32
CA ASP A 284 9.32 -10.41 -2.04
C ASP A 284 10.07 -9.17 -2.52
N VAL A 285 9.32 -8.12 -2.85
CA VAL A 285 9.81 -6.79 -3.23
C VAL A 285 9.01 -5.76 -2.43
N VAL A 286 9.64 -4.68 -1.98
CA VAL A 286 8.97 -3.62 -1.21
C VAL A 286 9.04 -2.31 -1.99
N ARG A 287 7.91 -1.77 -2.45
CA ARG A 287 7.83 -0.38 -2.91
C ARG A 287 7.77 0.53 -1.69
N ILE A 288 8.67 1.46 -1.61
CA ILE A 288 8.62 2.50 -0.56
C ILE A 288 8.09 3.78 -1.21
N ASP A 289 6.91 4.17 -0.77
CA ASP A 289 6.21 5.37 -1.21
C ASP A 289 6.93 6.64 -0.72
N HIS A 290 6.93 7.68 -1.55
CA HIS A 290 7.58 8.97 -1.30
C HIS A 290 9.05 8.85 -0.87
N PHE A 291 9.85 8.07 -1.60
CA PHE A 291 11.25 7.76 -1.24
C PHE A 291 12.14 9.00 -1.11
N ARG A 292 11.82 10.09 -1.86
CA ARG A 292 12.54 11.36 -1.73
C ARG A 292 12.54 11.93 -0.32
N GLY A 293 11.51 11.63 0.49
CA GLY A 293 11.39 12.11 1.88
C GLY A 293 12.52 11.65 2.81
N PHE A 294 13.32 10.66 2.41
CA PHE A 294 14.52 10.29 3.14
C PHE A 294 15.72 11.23 2.87
N ASP A 295 15.78 11.92 1.73
CA ASP A 295 16.78 12.94 1.47
C ASP A 295 16.35 14.30 2.04
N GLU A 296 15.18 14.76 1.62
CA GLU A 296 14.54 15.97 2.11
C GLU A 296 13.04 15.74 2.26
N TYR A 297 12.50 16.09 3.42
CA TYR A 297 11.08 16.03 3.70
C TYR A 297 10.49 17.43 3.90
N PHE A 298 9.22 17.58 3.54
CA PHE A 298 8.53 18.86 3.66
C PHE A 298 7.81 18.93 5.00
N SER A 299 8.24 19.87 5.85
CA SER A 299 7.78 20.08 7.22
C SER A 299 6.75 21.19 7.24
N ILE A 300 5.53 20.91 7.66
CA ILE A 300 4.42 21.86 7.74
C ILE A 300 4.07 22.06 9.21
N PRO A 301 3.97 23.30 9.73
CA PRO A 301 3.57 23.54 11.12
C PRO A 301 2.26 22.85 11.47
N TYR A 302 2.21 22.15 12.60
CA TYR A 302 0.99 21.49 13.05
C TYR A 302 -0.12 22.51 13.31
N GLY A 303 -1.33 22.23 12.81
CA GLY A 303 -2.47 23.15 12.90
C GLY A 303 -2.70 24.00 11.64
N ASP A 304 -1.74 24.02 10.70
CA ASP A 304 -1.98 24.64 9.39
C ASP A 304 -3.00 23.83 8.60
N THR A 305 -3.77 24.53 7.76
CA THR A 305 -4.81 23.93 6.91
C THR A 305 -4.37 23.69 5.47
N THR A 306 -3.18 24.19 5.11
CA THR A 306 -2.56 24.03 3.79
C THR A 306 -1.04 23.81 3.95
N ALA A 307 -0.38 23.36 2.89
CA ALA A 307 1.07 23.17 2.90
C ALA A 307 1.89 24.45 2.60
N ARG A 308 1.25 25.62 2.48
CA ARG A 308 1.90 26.86 2.00
C ARG A 308 3.02 27.37 2.91
N ASN A 309 2.92 27.14 4.22
CA ASN A 309 3.89 27.62 5.21
C ASN A 309 4.99 26.60 5.53
N GLY A 310 4.99 25.47 4.82
CA GLY A 310 5.98 24.43 5.02
C GLY A 310 7.37 24.83 4.47
N HIS A 311 8.36 24.06 4.88
CA HIS A 311 9.74 24.20 4.42
C HIS A 311 10.42 22.83 4.33
N TRP A 312 11.51 22.76 3.55
CA TRP A 312 12.29 21.55 3.40
C TRP A 312 13.27 21.37 4.55
N GLU A 313 13.34 20.14 5.06
CA GLU A 313 14.30 19.70 6.06
C GLU A 313 15.07 18.47 5.58
N LYS A 314 16.31 18.30 6.05
CA LYS A 314 17.15 17.17 5.68
C LYS A 314 16.73 15.88 6.40
N GLY A 315 16.55 14.82 5.62
CA GLY A 315 16.35 13.48 6.10
C GLY A 315 17.67 12.73 6.40
N PRO A 316 17.58 11.41 6.72
CA PRO A 316 18.74 10.59 7.04
C PRO A 316 19.60 10.24 5.81
N GLY A 317 19.05 10.40 4.61
CA GLY A 317 19.70 10.05 3.35
C GLY A 317 20.11 8.58 3.25
N TYR A 318 21.18 8.33 2.51
CA TYR A 318 21.73 6.99 2.30
C TYR A 318 22.21 6.30 3.60
N ASP A 319 22.55 7.06 4.66
CA ASP A 319 23.02 6.54 5.95
C ASP A 319 22.02 5.51 6.56
N LEU A 320 20.72 5.81 6.47
CA LEU A 320 19.67 4.88 6.88
C LEU A 320 19.75 3.55 6.11
N PHE A 321 19.70 3.60 4.78
CA PHE A 321 19.63 2.39 3.95
C PHE A 321 20.91 1.56 4.03
N LYS A 322 22.08 2.24 4.12
CA LYS A 322 23.34 1.58 4.38
C LYS A 322 23.29 0.78 5.68
N THR A 323 22.82 1.39 6.78
CA THR A 323 22.72 0.73 8.09
C THR A 323 21.72 -0.44 8.06
N VAL A 324 20.58 -0.27 7.38
CA VAL A 324 19.59 -1.34 7.22
C VAL A 324 20.17 -2.51 6.41
N GLU A 325 20.88 -2.24 5.31
CA GLU A 325 21.51 -3.29 4.51
C GLU A 325 22.69 -3.98 5.22
N GLU A 326 23.45 -3.26 6.04
CA GLU A 326 24.47 -3.87 6.91
C GLU A 326 23.84 -4.87 7.90
N SER A 327 22.63 -4.60 8.37
CA SER A 327 21.91 -5.46 9.31
C SER A 327 21.15 -6.62 8.65
N LEU A 328 20.49 -6.38 7.51
CA LEU A 328 19.53 -7.31 6.89
C LEU A 328 20.02 -7.94 5.58
N GLY A 329 21.21 -7.57 5.11
CA GLY A 329 21.69 -7.89 3.78
C GLY A 329 20.99 -7.06 2.71
N LYS A 330 21.31 -7.33 1.44
CA LYS A 330 20.77 -6.59 0.29
C LYS A 330 19.24 -6.59 0.30
N LEU A 331 18.67 -5.41 0.04
CA LEU A 331 17.24 -5.20 -0.01
C LEU A 331 16.71 -5.29 -1.46
N ASN A 332 15.50 -5.80 -1.60
CA ASN A 332 14.76 -5.78 -2.87
C ASN A 332 13.68 -4.70 -2.78
N VAL A 333 14.08 -3.46 -3.03
CA VAL A 333 13.26 -2.27 -2.86
C VAL A 333 13.03 -1.59 -4.21
N ILE A 334 11.84 -1.05 -4.41
CA ILE A 334 11.51 -0.09 -5.46
C ILE A 334 11.38 1.27 -4.79
N ALA A 335 12.17 2.25 -5.24
CA ALA A 335 12.08 3.61 -4.76
C ALA A 335 11.01 4.37 -5.56
N GLU A 336 9.96 4.86 -4.89
CA GLU A 336 9.05 5.81 -5.54
C GLU A 336 9.74 7.18 -5.58
N ASP A 337 10.26 7.51 -6.75
CA ASP A 337 11.03 8.70 -7.07
C ASP A 337 10.32 9.58 -8.11
N LEU A 338 9.00 9.67 -8.02
CA LEU A 338 8.19 10.46 -8.94
C LEU A 338 8.23 11.96 -8.61
N GLY A 339 7.89 12.79 -9.60
CA GLY A 339 7.83 14.23 -9.46
C GLY A 339 9.18 14.95 -9.64
N TYR A 340 9.33 16.11 -9.01
CA TYR A 340 10.56 16.92 -9.11
C TYR A 340 11.66 16.34 -8.22
N LEU A 341 12.75 15.91 -8.83
CA LEU A 341 13.90 15.31 -8.15
C LEU A 341 15.10 16.28 -8.15
N THR A 342 15.60 16.58 -6.96
CA THR A 342 16.90 17.26 -6.80
C THR A 342 18.06 16.31 -7.14
N ASP A 343 19.24 16.88 -7.38
CA ASP A 343 20.41 16.03 -7.66
C ASP A 343 20.81 15.17 -6.45
N THR A 344 20.52 15.63 -5.23
CA THR A 344 20.77 14.89 -3.99
C THR A 344 19.85 13.66 -3.87
N VAL A 345 18.57 13.78 -4.24
CA VAL A 345 17.63 12.65 -4.30
C VAL A 345 18.09 11.62 -5.34
N LYS A 346 18.46 12.07 -6.55
CA LYS A 346 18.97 11.17 -7.61
C LYS A 346 20.23 10.43 -7.14
N GLN A 347 21.14 11.15 -6.46
CA GLN A 347 22.34 10.54 -5.92
C GLN A 347 22.01 9.50 -4.85
N MET A 348 21.09 9.79 -3.91
CA MET A 348 20.67 8.85 -2.88
C MET A 348 20.08 7.56 -3.49
N VAL A 349 19.21 7.68 -4.49
CA VAL A 349 18.63 6.51 -5.18
C VAL A 349 19.73 5.70 -5.88
N ALA A 350 20.71 6.38 -6.50
CA ALA A 350 21.85 5.74 -7.16
C ALA A 350 22.77 5.03 -6.13
N ASP A 351 23.03 5.65 -4.98
CA ASP A 351 23.85 5.07 -3.91
C ASP A 351 23.20 3.83 -3.29
N CYS A 352 21.86 3.81 -3.17
CA CYS A 352 21.09 2.64 -2.77
C CYS A 352 21.08 1.54 -3.85
N GLY A 353 21.22 1.91 -5.12
CA GLY A 353 21.12 1.00 -6.26
C GLY A 353 19.69 0.46 -6.50
N TYR A 354 18.67 1.12 -5.92
CA TYR A 354 17.28 0.70 -6.09
C TYR A 354 16.71 1.19 -7.42
N PRO A 355 15.85 0.39 -8.10
CA PRO A 355 15.14 0.86 -9.27
C PRO A 355 14.17 1.99 -8.90
N GLY A 356 14.22 3.09 -9.66
CA GLY A 356 13.22 4.13 -9.63
C GLY A 356 12.01 3.79 -10.51
N MET A 357 10.95 4.57 -10.40
CA MET A 357 9.69 4.37 -11.12
C MET A 357 9.62 5.22 -12.39
N LYS A 358 8.97 4.67 -13.41
CA LYS A 358 8.64 5.34 -14.68
C LYS A 358 7.14 5.21 -14.93
N VAL A 359 6.45 6.34 -15.04
CA VAL A 359 5.00 6.39 -15.30
C VAL A 359 4.79 6.91 -16.72
N PHE A 360 4.20 6.10 -17.58
CA PHE A 360 4.04 6.40 -19.00
C PHE A 360 3.14 7.61 -19.26
N GLU A 361 2.08 7.78 -18.46
CA GLU A 361 1.21 8.96 -18.56
C GLU A 361 1.97 10.29 -18.39
N PHE A 362 3.08 10.32 -17.63
CA PHE A 362 3.89 11.53 -17.43
C PHE A 362 4.81 11.86 -18.60
N ALA A 363 4.88 10.98 -19.62
CA ALA A 363 5.75 11.19 -20.78
C ALA A 363 5.26 12.27 -21.76
N PHE A 364 3.97 12.60 -21.71
CA PHE A 364 3.31 13.44 -22.72
C PHE A 364 2.78 14.74 -22.11
N ASP A 365 3.68 15.51 -21.47
CA ASP A 365 3.37 16.85 -20.95
C ASP A 365 3.71 17.90 -21.99
N SER A 366 2.70 18.61 -22.50
CA SER A 366 2.87 19.65 -23.54
C SER A 366 3.72 20.84 -23.09
N ARG A 367 3.93 20.98 -21.76
CA ARG A 367 4.83 22.00 -21.17
C ARG A 367 6.30 21.61 -21.29
N ASP A 368 6.61 20.33 -21.49
CA ASP A 368 7.97 19.82 -21.73
C ASP A 368 8.21 19.64 -23.21
N SER A 369 8.61 20.72 -23.89
CA SER A 369 8.94 20.70 -25.33
C SER A 369 10.35 20.16 -25.63
N SER A 370 11.12 19.76 -24.63
CA SER A 370 12.53 19.36 -24.83
C SER A 370 12.70 18.00 -25.51
N GLY A 371 11.70 17.12 -25.44
CA GLY A 371 11.79 15.73 -25.91
C GLY A 371 12.77 14.88 -25.08
N THR A 372 13.25 15.40 -23.95
CA THR A 372 14.23 14.74 -23.08
C THR A 372 13.60 14.18 -21.81
N SER A 373 12.27 14.13 -21.74
CA SER A 373 11.56 13.60 -20.59
C SER A 373 12.06 12.20 -20.21
N ASN A 374 12.43 12.05 -18.94
CA ASN A 374 12.86 10.75 -18.40
C ASN A 374 11.73 9.73 -18.33
N TYR A 375 10.49 10.13 -18.63
CA TYR A 375 9.32 9.27 -18.70
C TYR A 375 9.04 8.73 -20.10
N LEU A 376 9.77 9.19 -21.15
CA LEU A 376 9.69 8.60 -22.48
C LEU A 376 10.42 7.25 -22.52
N PRO A 377 9.78 6.17 -23.01
CA PRO A 377 10.32 4.81 -22.95
C PRO A 377 11.73 4.62 -23.54
N HIS A 378 12.13 5.41 -24.55
CA HIS A 378 13.47 5.34 -25.11
C HIS A 378 14.57 5.97 -24.22
N ASN A 379 14.19 6.69 -23.16
CA ASN A 379 15.08 7.27 -22.17
C ASN A 379 15.19 6.41 -20.88
N TYR A 380 14.48 5.27 -20.80
CA TYR A 380 14.54 4.43 -19.60
C TYR A 380 15.91 3.75 -19.45
N THR A 381 16.23 3.43 -18.20
CA THR A 381 17.37 2.58 -17.85
C THR A 381 16.88 1.17 -17.48
N GLU A 382 17.74 0.17 -17.59
CA GLU A 382 17.42 -1.21 -17.20
C GLU A 382 16.96 -1.29 -15.73
N ASN A 383 17.72 -0.66 -14.81
CA ASN A 383 17.36 -0.61 -13.38
C ASN A 383 16.20 0.36 -13.12
N SER A 384 15.02 0.03 -13.63
CA SER A 384 13.79 0.80 -13.42
C SER A 384 12.56 -0.10 -13.43
N VAL A 385 11.47 0.44 -12.91
CA VAL A 385 10.14 -0.19 -12.96
C VAL A 385 9.21 0.74 -13.74
N VAL A 386 8.62 0.25 -14.81
CA VAL A 386 7.71 1.04 -15.65
C VAL A 386 6.26 0.64 -15.40
N TYR A 387 5.39 1.66 -15.39
CA TYR A 387 3.94 1.57 -15.25
C TYR A 387 3.25 2.32 -16.37
N THR A 388 2.04 1.94 -16.77
CA THR A 388 1.14 2.83 -17.53
C THR A 388 0.75 4.02 -16.67
N GLY A 389 0.18 3.76 -15.52
CA GLY A 389 -0.13 4.62 -14.39
C GLY A 389 -0.02 3.82 -13.09
N THR A 390 -0.08 4.48 -11.92
CA THR A 390 -0.14 3.85 -10.61
C THR A 390 -1.59 3.84 -10.09
N HIS A 391 -1.81 3.42 -8.85
CA HIS A 391 -3.11 3.51 -8.18
C HIS A 391 -3.58 4.95 -7.94
N ASP A 392 -2.68 5.94 -7.99
CA ASP A 392 -2.97 7.37 -7.82
C ASP A 392 -3.29 8.07 -9.13
N ASN A 393 -2.89 7.48 -10.25
CA ASN A 393 -3.16 8.02 -11.57
C ASN A 393 -4.61 7.77 -12.01
N GLU A 394 -5.02 8.39 -13.09
CA GLU A 394 -6.22 7.97 -13.82
C GLU A 394 -6.00 6.56 -14.38
N THR A 395 -7.07 5.87 -14.78
CA THR A 395 -6.89 4.71 -15.64
C THR A 395 -6.39 5.19 -17.00
N MET A 396 -5.58 4.42 -17.71
CA MET A 396 -5.04 4.81 -19.02
C MET A 396 -6.16 5.21 -20.01
N PHE A 397 -7.29 4.49 -19.99
CA PHE A 397 -8.46 4.83 -20.82
C PHE A 397 -9.14 6.14 -20.38
N GLY A 398 -9.26 6.36 -19.07
CA GLY A 398 -9.82 7.61 -18.52
C GLY A 398 -8.90 8.81 -18.77
N TRP A 399 -7.58 8.61 -18.64
CA TRP A 399 -6.57 9.62 -18.94
C TRP A 399 -6.65 10.07 -20.40
N LEU A 400 -6.76 9.15 -21.38
CA LEU A 400 -6.92 9.47 -22.78
C LEU A 400 -8.12 10.37 -23.09
N LYS A 401 -9.18 10.32 -22.28
CA LYS A 401 -10.35 11.21 -22.41
C LYS A 401 -10.14 12.60 -21.85
N ASN A 402 -9.20 12.76 -20.93
CA ASN A 402 -9.01 13.97 -20.15
C ASN A 402 -7.77 14.78 -20.53
N ILE A 403 -6.80 14.18 -21.24
CA ILE A 403 -5.58 14.87 -21.67
C ILE A 403 -5.87 15.94 -22.72
N LEU A 404 -4.97 16.92 -22.82
CA LEU A 404 -5.07 17.98 -23.80
C LEU A 404 -4.94 17.41 -25.23
N PRO A 405 -5.61 18.02 -26.23
CA PRO A 405 -5.52 17.55 -27.61
C PRO A 405 -4.08 17.45 -28.14
N GLU A 406 -3.22 18.39 -27.77
CA GLU A 406 -1.79 18.40 -28.11
C GLU A 406 -1.03 17.22 -27.47
N GLU A 407 -1.32 16.89 -26.22
CA GLU A 407 -0.70 15.75 -25.53
C GLU A 407 -1.15 14.41 -26.13
N ARG A 408 -2.44 14.33 -26.47
CA ARG A 408 -2.98 13.20 -27.22
C ARG A 408 -2.29 13.03 -28.57
N GLN A 409 -2.03 14.14 -29.27
CA GLN A 409 -1.31 14.09 -30.55
C GLN A 409 0.14 13.64 -30.34
N MET A 410 0.84 14.14 -29.30
CA MET A 410 2.18 13.68 -28.95
C MET A 410 2.24 12.16 -28.72
N LEU A 411 1.27 11.61 -27.98
CA LEU A 411 1.15 10.17 -27.77
C LEU A 411 0.94 9.41 -29.09
N LYS A 412 0.00 9.87 -29.92
CA LYS A 412 -0.29 9.25 -31.24
C LYS A 412 0.94 9.25 -32.15
N ASP A 413 1.65 10.38 -32.22
CA ASP A 413 2.88 10.51 -33.02
C ASP A 413 3.97 9.56 -32.49
N TYR A 414 4.12 9.47 -31.17
CA TYR A 414 5.09 8.59 -30.51
C TYR A 414 4.81 7.10 -30.77
N LEU A 415 3.54 6.72 -30.78
CA LEU A 415 3.09 5.35 -31.03
C LEU A 415 2.92 5.05 -32.52
N HIS A 416 3.10 6.04 -33.41
CA HIS A 416 2.85 5.92 -34.86
C HIS A 416 1.42 5.45 -35.17
N TYR A 417 0.43 6.08 -34.53
CA TYR A 417 -0.99 5.73 -34.66
C TYR A 417 -1.81 6.90 -35.23
N ASP A 418 -2.38 6.72 -36.44
CA ASP A 418 -3.19 7.72 -37.10
C ASP A 418 -4.70 7.61 -36.83
N GLY A 419 -5.13 6.55 -36.09
CA GLY A 419 -6.54 6.32 -35.76
C GLY A 419 -7.00 7.12 -34.51
N ASP A 420 -8.29 6.99 -34.17
CA ASP A 420 -8.91 7.68 -33.04
C ASP A 420 -9.55 6.72 -32.02
N ASP A 421 -9.27 5.41 -32.09
CA ASP A 421 -9.80 4.43 -31.16
C ASP A 421 -8.95 4.39 -29.87
N ASP A 422 -9.52 4.84 -28.77
CA ASP A 422 -8.85 4.86 -27.46
C ASP A 422 -8.50 3.46 -26.97
N THR A 423 -9.29 2.44 -27.32
CA THR A 423 -8.99 1.07 -26.92
C THR A 423 -7.72 0.54 -27.57
N VAL A 424 -7.45 0.97 -28.81
CA VAL A 424 -6.20 0.68 -29.54
C VAL A 424 -5.04 1.44 -28.92
N LEU A 425 -5.23 2.72 -28.56
CA LEU A 425 -4.18 3.52 -27.91
C LEU A 425 -3.77 2.93 -26.56
N VAL A 426 -4.72 2.43 -25.75
CA VAL A 426 -4.39 1.73 -24.49
C VAL A 426 -3.54 0.48 -24.79
N ASP A 427 -3.96 -0.35 -25.76
CA ASP A 427 -3.22 -1.55 -26.14
C ASP A 427 -1.80 -1.22 -26.61
N MET A 428 -1.65 -0.20 -27.47
CA MET A 428 -0.34 0.23 -27.98
C MET A 428 0.54 0.83 -26.86
N SER A 429 -0.04 1.53 -25.91
CA SER A 429 0.67 2.07 -24.74
C SER A 429 1.24 0.94 -23.86
N ILE A 430 0.43 -0.08 -23.56
CA ILE A 430 0.88 -1.27 -22.84
C ILE A 430 1.98 -1.98 -23.64
N ASP A 431 1.78 -2.21 -24.94
CA ASP A 431 2.78 -2.85 -25.78
C ASP A 431 4.11 -2.07 -25.82
N CYS A 432 4.05 -0.74 -25.83
CA CYS A 432 5.21 0.14 -25.82
C CYS A 432 6.03 -0.01 -24.53
N ILE A 433 5.40 0.09 -23.34
CA ILE A 433 6.11 -0.07 -22.07
C ILE A 433 6.60 -1.50 -21.85
N MET A 434 5.86 -2.49 -22.33
CA MET A 434 6.28 -3.90 -22.29
C MET A 434 7.53 -4.13 -23.16
N ALA A 435 7.70 -3.39 -24.26
CA ALA A 435 8.87 -3.45 -25.12
C ALA A 435 10.10 -2.71 -24.55
N SER A 436 9.92 -1.83 -23.54
CA SER A 436 10.99 -1.01 -22.97
C SER A 436 12.13 -1.83 -22.33
N VAL A 437 13.25 -1.16 -22.05
CA VAL A 437 14.44 -1.80 -21.42
C VAL A 437 14.30 -2.04 -19.92
N SER A 438 13.29 -1.43 -19.26
CA SER A 438 13.08 -1.55 -17.81
C SER A 438 13.02 -3.01 -17.35
N ASP A 439 13.69 -3.34 -16.27
CA ASP A 439 13.72 -4.71 -15.71
C ASP A 439 12.34 -5.20 -15.27
N LYS A 440 11.50 -4.31 -14.76
CA LYS A 440 10.14 -4.62 -14.34
C LYS A 440 9.14 -3.76 -15.10
N CYS A 441 8.03 -4.36 -15.52
CA CYS A 441 6.89 -3.67 -16.12
C CYS A 441 5.63 -4.10 -15.39
N ILE A 442 4.97 -3.17 -14.71
CA ILE A 442 3.76 -3.41 -13.92
C ILE A 442 2.62 -2.61 -14.53
N VAL A 443 1.53 -3.29 -14.86
CA VAL A 443 0.35 -2.66 -15.45
C VAL A 443 -0.84 -2.83 -14.52
N PRO A 444 -1.57 -1.74 -14.17
CA PRO A 444 -2.83 -1.85 -13.44
C PRO A 444 -3.83 -2.76 -14.16
N MET A 445 -4.55 -3.58 -13.40
CA MET A 445 -5.56 -4.46 -13.97
C MET A 445 -6.63 -3.68 -14.75
N GLN A 446 -6.97 -2.48 -14.29
CA GLN A 446 -7.91 -1.58 -14.94
C GLN A 446 -7.50 -1.21 -16.37
N ASP A 447 -6.19 -1.07 -16.62
CA ASP A 447 -5.67 -0.71 -17.95
C ASP A 447 -5.70 -1.90 -18.88
N TYR A 448 -5.37 -3.10 -18.43
CA TYR A 448 -5.58 -4.31 -19.21
C TYR A 448 -7.05 -4.52 -19.60
N LEU A 449 -7.97 -4.13 -18.71
CA LEU A 449 -9.41 -4.20 -18.94
C LEU A 449 -9.97 -2.99 -19.70
N LYS A 450 -9.16 -1.94 -19.95
CA LYS A 450 -9.55 -0.68 -20.61
C LYS A 450 -10.72 0.02 -19.92
N LEU A 451 -10.71 0.01 -18.58
CA LEU A 451 -11.77 0.62 -17.79
C LEU A 451 -11.59 2.14 -17.70
N ASP A 452 -12.70 2.85 -17.61
CA ASP A 452 -12.74 4.29 -17.39
C ASP A 452 -12.47 4.65 -15.91
N ASN A 453 -12.32 5.93 -15.63
CA ASN A 453 -12.04 6.51 -14.31
C ASN A 453 -13.02 6.14 -13.20
N ILE A 454 -14.16 5.54 -13.51
CA ILE A 454 -15.03 4.91 -12.52
C ILE A 454 -14.32 3.78 -11.77
N ALA A 455 -13.32 3.16 -12.41
CA ALA A 455 -12.47 2.11 -11.84
C ALA A 455 -11.15 2.64 -11.22
N ARG A 456 -10.94 3.95 -11.17
CA ARG A 456 -9.76 4.55 -10.55
C ARG A 456 -9.72 4.23 -9.05
N MET A 457 -8.54 3.82 -8.55
CA MET A 457 -8.38 3.44 -7.15
C MET A 457 -8.34 4.64 -6.22
N ASN A 458 -7.53 5.64 -6.54
CA ASN A 458 -7.35 6.81 -5.71
C ASN A 458 -7.26 8.09 -6.54
N LYS A 459 -7.93 9.14 -6.05
CA LYS A 459 -7.72 10.51 -6.50
C LYS A 459 -7.10 11.29 -5.35
N PRO A 460 -5.79 11.58 -5.41
CA PRO A 460 -5.07 12.30 -4.35
C PRO A 460 -5.78 13.60 -3.96
N ASN A 461 -5.66 13.99 -2.70
CA ASN A 461 -6.30 15.17 -2.10
C ASN A 461 -7.85 15.15 -2.11
N THR A 462 -8.48 13.99 -2.21
CA THR A 462 -9.94 13.87 -2.07
C THR A 462 -10.30 12.86 -0.98
N LEU A 463 -11.44 13.09 -0.33
CA LEU A 463 -12.05 12.15 0.60
C LEU A 463 -13.30 11.53 -0.03
N GLY A 464 -13.50 10.24 0.24
CA GLY A 464 -14.62 9.46 -0.30
C GLY A 464 -14.41 9.02 -1.75
N ASN A 465 -15.11 7.97 -2.13
CA ASN A 465 -15.06 7.33 -3.46
C ASN A 465 -13.65 6.84 -3.89
N ASN A 466 -12.70 6.71 -2.97
CA ASN A 466 -11.39 6.12 -3.20
C ASN A 466 -11.33 4.71 -2.63
N TRP A 467 -10.41 3.87 -3.13
CA TRP A 467 -10.09 2.53 -2.63
C TRP A 467 -11.22 1.50 -2.76
N MET A 468 -12.26 1.82 -3.55
CA MET A 468 -13.52 1.06 -3.57
C MET A 468 -13.64 0.10 -4.75
N TRP A 469 -12.96 0.35 -5.87
CA TRP A 469 -13.14 -0.45 -7.08
C TRP A 469 -12.81 -1.93 -6.85
N ARG A 470 -13.66 -2.80 -7.43
CA ARG A 470 -13.49 -4.26 -7.41
C ARG A 470 -13.49 -4.85 -8.80
N LEU A 471 -12.68 -5.89 -8.97
CA LEU A 471 -12.59 -6.68 -10.20
C LEU A 471 -13.85 -7.55 -10.35
N ASP A 472 -14.49 -7.51 -11.52
CA ASP A 472 -15.55 -8.48 -11.86
C ASP A 472 -14.94 -9.89 -11.94
N LYS A 473 -15.65 -10.87 -11.37
CA LYS A 473 -15.18 -12.27 -11.28
C LYS A 473 -14.92 -12.96 -12.62
N ASN A 474 -15.49 -12.44 -13.72
CA ASN A 474 -15.33 -12.97 -15.06
C ASN A 474 -14.40 -12.10 -15.93
N ALA A 475 -13.92 -10.97 -15.42
CA ALA A 475 -13.14 -10.03 -16.23
C ALA A 475 -11.75 -10.56 -16.61
N PHE A 476 -11.08 -11.30 -15.70
CA PHE A 476 -9.79 -11.94 -16.01
C PHE A 476 -9.99 -13.27 -16.75
N ASN A 477 -10.62 -13.18 -17.91
CA ASN A 477 -11.00 -14.32 -18.75
C ASN A 477 -9.84 -14.83 -19.64
N ASP A 478 -10.07 -15.95 -20.32
CA ASP A 478 -9.06 -16.59 -21.17
C ASP A 478 -8.55 -15.73 -22.30
N SER A 479 -9.40 -14.88 -22.90
CA SER A 479 -8.99 -13.95 -23.97
C SER A 479 -7.99 -12.91 -23.43
N LEU A 480 -8.24 -12.35 -22.25
CA LEU A 480 -7.32 -11.41 -21.60
C LEU A 480 -6.01 -12.09 -21.22
N LYS A 481 -6.07 -13.29 -20.61
CA LYS A 481 -4.87 -14.08 -20.26
C LYS A 481 -4.04 -14.41 -21.49
N GLU A 482 -4.66 -14.76 -22.60
CA GLU A 482 -3.97 -15.04 -23.86
C GLU A 482 -3.28 -13.78 -24.42
N ARG A 483 -3.96 -12.63 -24.42
CA ARG A 483 -3.39 -11.36 -24.82
C ARG A 483 -2.16 -10.99 -23.97
N MET A 484 -2.28 -11.05 -22.66
CA MET A 484 -1.18 -10.78 -21.73
C MET A 484 0.00 -11.73 -21.95
N ARG A 485 -0.27 -13.02 -22.12
CA ARG A 485 0.75 -14.03 -22.42
C ARG A 485 1.48 -13.70 -23.73
N ASN A 486 0.74 -13.37 -24.77
CA ASN A 486 1.32 -13.09 -26.09
C ASN A 486 2.27 -11.89 -26.05
N ILE A 487 1.88 -10.78 -25.41
CA ILE A 487 2.77 -9.62 -25.29
C ILE A 487 3.98 -9.90 -24.39
N THR A 488 3.81 -10.64 -23.29
CA THR A 488 4.89 -11.04 -22.39
C THR A 488 5.95 -11.87 -23.12
N VAL A 489 5.53 -12.86 -23.89
CA VAL A 489 6.42 -13.69 -24.72
C VAL A 489 7.09 -12.85 -25.83
N LYS A 490 6.31 -12.06 -26.57
CA LYS A 490 6.81 -11.18 -27.65
C LYS A 490 7.90 -10.22 -27.17
N THR A 491 7.78 -9.70 -25.96
CA THR A 491 8.72 -8.72 -25.38
C THR A 491 9.81 -9.36 -24.51
N ASN A 492 9.83 -10.70 -24.41
CA ASN A 492 10.81 -11.46 -23.63
C ASN A 492 10.87 -11.04 -22.15
N ARG A 493 9.70 -10.98 -21.48
CA ARG A 493 9.52 -10.67 -20.06
C ARG A 493 9.06 -11.90 -19.27
N ILE A 494 9.80 -12.99 -19.42
CA ILE A 494 9.47 -14.31 -18.82
C ILE A 494 10.36 -14.59 -17.62
#